data_b2ca6e33a789ed2a2a83912d6dd07056
#
_entry.id   b2ca6e33a789ed2a2a83912d6dd07056
#
_cell.length_a   1.000
_cell.length_b   1.000
_cell.length_c   1.000
_cell.angle_alpha   90.00
_cell.angle_beta   90.00
_cell.angle_gamma   90.00
#
_symmetry.space_group_name_H-M   'P 1'
#
loop_
_entity.id
_entity.type
_entity.pdbx_description
1 polymer ?
#
loop_
_entity_poly.entity_id
_entity_poly.type
_entity_poly.pdbx_seq_one_letter_code
_entity_poly.pdbx_strand_id
1 'polypeptide(L)'
;MSVSVFNRCWSKVILETLVRQGVSHFCIAPGSRSTPLTLEAVRLQNASRATCHSHFDERGLGFFALGIAKSTQAPVAVIVTSGTAAANLYPAIIEARQTGVNLIILTADRPPELWECGANQAIVQQNMFADY
;
A
#
# COMPACT_ATOMS: atom_id res chain seq x y z
N MET A 1 20.95 -15.16 -0.31
CA MET A 1 20.41 -13.78 -0.39
C MET A 1 19.76 -13.46 0.96
N SER A 2 20.06 -12.31 1.58
CA SER A 2 19.41 -11.95 2.85
C SER A 2 17.95 -11.57 2.62
N VAL A 3 17.09 -11.73 3.63
CA VAL A 3 15.66 -11.37 3.57
C VAL A 3 15.48 -9.90 3.18
N SER A 4 16.33 -9.01 3.68
CA SER A 4 16.25 -7.58 3.35
C SER A 4 16.53 -7.30 1.87
N VAL A 5 17.50 -7.97 1.28
CA VAL A 5 17.81 -7.85 -0.16
C VAL A 5 16.66 -8.41 -1.00
N PHE A 6 16.12 -9.57 -0.60
CA PHE A 6 14.96 -10.15 -1.26
C PHE A 6 13.76 -9.19 -1.26
N ASN A 7 13.40 -8.64 -0.09
CA ASN A 7 12.28 -7.71 0.04
C ASN A 7 12.47 -6.44 -0.79
N ARG A 8 13.70 -5.92 -0.87
CA ARG A 8 14.00 -4.76 -1.73
C ARG A 8 13.85 -5.09 -3.22
N CYS A 9 14.39 -6.23 -3.67
CA CYS A 9 14.23 -6.66 -5.04
C CYS A 9 12.75 -6.87 -5.40
N TRP A 10 11.99 -7.50 -4.51
CA TRP A 10 10.57 -7.76 -4.69
C TRP A 10 9.76 -6.47 -4.76
N SER A 11 10.00 -5.54 -3.82
CA SER A 11 9.38 -4.20 -3.84
C SER A 11 9.67 -3.45 -5.14
N LYS A 12 10.91 -3.52 -5.64
CA LYS A 12 11.29 -2.93 -6.92
C LYS A 12 10.49 -3.53 -8.07
N VAL A 13 10.39 -4.86 -8.15
CA VAL A 13 9.62 -5.53 -9.21
C VAL A 13 8.15 -5.09 -9.17
N ILE A 14 7.53 -5.09 -7.98
CA ILE A 14 6.13 -4.67 -7.80
C ILE A 14 5.95 -3.23 -8.29
N LEU A 15 6.68 -2.28 -7.73
CA LEU A 15 6.44 -0.85 -8.01
C LEU A 15 6.83 -0.46 -9.44
N GLU A 16 7.90 -1.01 -9.99
CA GLU A 16 8.25 -0.81 -11.40
C GLU A 16 7.15 -1.34 -12.34
N THR A 17 6.55 -2.48 -12.00
CA THR A 17 5.43 -3.04 -12.76
C THR A 17 4.22 -2.11 -12.69
N LEU A 18 3.87 -1.61 -11.50
CA LEU A 18 2.74 -0.69 -11.32
C LEU A 18 2.93 0.60 -12.11
N VAL A 19 4.13 1.18 -12.09
CA VAL A 19 4.42 2.39 -12.90
C VAL A 19 4.26 2.10 -14.39
N ARG A 20 4.72 0.94 -14.87
CA ARG A 20 4.51 0.52 -16.28
C ARG A 20 3.03 0.32 -16.64
N GLN A 21 2.19 0.01 -15.66
CA GLN A 21 0.74 -0.12 -15.81
C GLN A 21 -0.02 1.20 -15.58
N GLY A 22 0.68 2.33 -15.49
CA GLY A 22 0.07 3.65 -15.42
C GLY A 22 -0.11 4.23 -14.02
N VAL A 23 0.39 3.57 -12.97
CA VAL A 23 0.39 4.15 -11.62
C VAL A 23 1.44 5.25 -11.55
N SER A 24 0.99 6.48 -11.31
CA SER A 24 1.85 7.65 -11.14
C SER A 24 1.82 8.23 -9.73
N HIS A 25 0.89 7.79 -8.88
CA HIS A 25 0.73 8.26 -7.51
C HIS A 25 0.81 7.11 -6.51
N PHE A 26 1.66 7.26 -5.50
CA PHE A 26 1.80 6.38 -4.36
C PHE A 26 1.41 7.13 -3.08
N CYS A 27 0.33 6.71 -2.44
CA CYS A 27 -0.13 7.24 -1.15
C CYS A 27 0.41 6.35 -0.04
N ILE A 28 1.16 6.92 0.91
CA ILE A 28 1.98 6.15 1.85
C ILE A 28 1.66 6.55 3.28
N ALA A 29 1.18 5.60 4.10
CA ALA A 29 1.24 5.71 5.55
C ALA A 29 2.46 4.91 6.04
N PRO A 30 3.53 5.60 6.49
CA PRO A 30 4.80 4.94 6.75
C PRO A 30 4.74 4.02 7.97
N GLY A 31 5.38 2.87 7.86
CA GLY A 31 5.56 1.93 8.96
C GLY A 31 6.73 1.00 8.69
N SER A 32 7.27 0.38 9.74
CA SER A 32 8.51 -0.40 9.63
C SER A 32 8.40 -1.59 8.67
N ARG A 33 7.23 -2.22 8.57
CA ARG A 33 7.02 -3.38 7.69
C ARG A 33 6.87 -3.00 6.22
N SER A 34 6.36 -1.80 5.94
CA SER A 34 6.24 -1.27 4.57
C SER A 34 7.49 -0.55 4.08
N THR A 35 8.57 -0.48 4.90
CA THR A 35 9.82 0.22 4.55
C THR A 35 10.37 -0.14 3.17
N PRO A 36 10.46 -1.42 2.75
CA PRO A 36 11.00 -1.76 1.43
C PRO A 36 10.18 -1.13 0.28
N LEU A 37 8.84 -1.14 0.38
CA LEU A 37 7.96 -0.50 -0.60
C LEU A 37 8.11 1.02 -0.58
N THR A 38 8.14 1.62 0.62
CA THR A 38 8.30 3.07 0.80
C THR A 38 9.60 3.58 0.19
N LEU A 39 10.72 2.89 0.46
CA LEU A 39 12.03 3.28 -0.10
C LEU A 39 12.04 3.22 -1.63
N GLU A 40 11.39 2.21 -2.21
CA GLU A 40 11.31 2.08 -3.66
C GLU A 40 10.39 3.14 -4.28
N ALA A 41 9.26 3.49 -3.64
CA ALA A 41 8.40 4.57 -4.08
C ALA A 41 9.15 5.92 -4.08
N VAL A 42 9.91 6.21 -3.01
CA VAL A 42 10.76 7.42 -2.93
C VAL A 42 11.84 7.41 -4.01
N ARG A 43 12.45 6.25 -4.32
CA ARG A 43 13.41 6.13 -5.43
C ARG A 43 12.76 6.51 -6.76
N LEU A 44 11.54 6.04 -7.01
CA LEU A 44 10.78 6.39 -8.22
C LEU A 44 10.44 7.88 -8.28
N GLN A 45 10.08 8.48 -7.14
CA GLN A 45 9.84 9.92 -7.05
C GLN A 45 11.12 10.73 -7.36
N ASN A 46 12.26 10.35 -6.78
CA ASN A 46 13.55 11.01 -7.04
C ASN A 46 13.98 10.88 -8.50
N ALA A 47 13.52 9.87 -9.20
CA ALA A 47 13.71 9.68 -10.64
C ALA A 47 12.63 10.39 -11.49
N SER A 48 11.76 11.21 -10.89
CA SER A 48 10.64 11.91 -11.55
C SER A 48 9.67 10.98 -12.30
N ARG A 49 9.52 9.75 -11.81
CA ARG A 49 8.68 8.72 -12.42
C ARG A 49 7.35 8.49 -11.68
N ALA A 50 7.24 9.02 -10.48
CA ALA A 50 6.05 8.94 -9.66
C ALA A 50 5.99 10.09 -8.66
N THR A 51 4.81 10.32 -8.08
CA THR A 51 4.60 11.26 -6.98
C THR A 51 4.20 10.49 -5.72
N CYS A 52 4.88 10.74 -4.61
CA CYS A 52 4.54 10.16 -3.32
C CYS A 52 3.79 11.18 -2.45
N HIS A 53 2.73 10.71 -1.81
CA HIS A 53 1.94 11.47 -0.84
C HIS A 53 2.01 10.76 0.50
N SER A 54 2.52 11.45 1.52
CA SER A 54 2.64 10.88 2.87
C SER A 54 1.50 11.38 3.76
N HIS A 55 0.89 10.46 4.52
CA HIS A 55 -0.17 10.76 5.46
C HIS A 55 -0.05 9.86 6.70
N PHE A 56 -0.36 10.38 7.88
CA PHE A 56 -0.19 9.63 9.14
C PHE A 56 -1.41 8.77 9.50
N ASP A 57 -2.60 9.12 9.03
CA ASP A 57 -3.84 8.39 9.27
C ASP A 57 -4.20 7.58 8.02
N GLU A 58 -4.23 6.27 8.13
CA GLU A 58 -4.51 5.36 7.00
C GLU A 58 -5.92 5.52 6.46
N ARG A 59 -6.91 5.79 7.31
CA ARG A 59 -8.30 6.03 6.88
C ARG A 59 -8.38 7.29 6.02
N GLY A 60 -7.78 8.38 6.48
CA GLY A 60 -7.68 9.62 5.71
C GLY A 60 -6.89 9.42 4.41
N LEU A 61 -5.79 8.66 4.46
CA LEU A 61 -4.98 8.31 3.30
C LEU A 61 -5.80 7.56 2.23
N GLY A 62 -6.62 6.60 2.63
CA GLY A 62 -7.46 5.83 1.72
C GLY A 62 -8.41 6.72 0.93
N PHE A 63 -9.11 7.64 1.59
CA PHE A 63 -10.00 8.61 0.92
C PHE A 63 -9.24 9.65 0.10
N PHE A 64 -8.07 10.07 0.55
CA PHE A 64 -7.19 10.94 -0.23
C PHE A 64 -6.76 10.26 -1.55
N ALA A 65 -6.33 9.01 -1.49
CA ALA A 65 -5.98 8.22 -2.67
C ALA A 65 -7.18 8.05 -3.61
N LEU A 66 -8.36 7.78 -3.06
CA LEU A 66 -9.62 7.72 -3.81
C LEU A 66 -9.90 9.02 -4.56
N GLY A 67 -9.70 10.17 -3.90
CA GLY A 67 -9.85 11.50 -4.53
C GLY A 67 -8.89 11.70 -5.70
N ILE A 68 -7.61 11.33 -5.55
CA ILE A 68 -6.62 11.39 -6.64
C ILE A 68 -7.05 10.49 -7.79
N ALA A 69 -7.42 9.24 -7.52
CA ALA A 69 -7.81 8.29 -8.56
C ALA A 69 -9.06 8.76 -9.33
N LYS A 70 -10.05 9.34 -8.63
CA LYS A 70 -11.22 9.95 -9.25
C LYS A 70 -10.87 11.15 -10.14
N SER A 71 -9.98 12.03 -9.68
CA SER A 71 -9.61 13.25 -10.41
C SER A 71 -8.72 12.98 -11.62
N THR A 72 -7.81 12.02 -11.49
CA THR A 72 -6.85 11.67 -12.56
C THR A 72 -7.38 10.64 -13.54
N GLN A 73 -8.45 9.93 -13.18
CA GLN A 73 -8.98 8.76 -13.91
C GLN A 73 -7.91 7.67 -14.13
N ALA A 74 -6.94 7.57 -13.22
CA ALA A 74 -5.82 6.65 -13.28
C ALA A 74 -5.72 5.84 -11.97
N PRO A 75 -5.11 4.64 -12.00
CA PRO A 75 -4.92 3.84 -10.80
C PRO A 75 -3.94 4.51 -9.82
N VAL A 76 -4.27 4.44 -8.53
CA VAL A 76 -3.43 4.95 -7.44
C VAL A 76 -3.06 3.81 -6.51
N ALA A 77 -1.78 3.71 -6.13
CA ALA A 77 -1.32 2.72 -5.17
C ALA A 77 -1.29 3.30 -3.75
N VAL A 78 -1.78 2.52 -2.79
CA VAL A 78 -1.77 2.84 -1.36
C VAL A 78 -0.85 1.86 -0.65
N ILE A 79 0.13 2.37 0.09
CA ILE A 79 1.11 1.57 0.82
C ILE A 79 0.90 1.79 2.31
N VAL A 80 0.62 0.72 3.04
CA VAL A 80 0.45 0.75 4.50
C VAL A 80 1.20 -0.40 5.18
N THR A 81 1.45 -0.25 6.46
CA THR A 81 2.06 -1.29 7.29
C THR A 81 1.03 -2.38 7.66
N SER A 82 1.42 -3.33 8.51
CA SER A 82 0.58 -4.45 8.95
C SER A 82 -0.44 -4.04 10.01
N GLY A 83 -1.39 -4.92 10.30
CA GLY A 83 -2.31 -4.81 11.40
C GLY A 83 -3.49 -3.88 11.10
N THR A 84 -3.88 -3.06 12.07
CA THR A 84 -5.01 -2.14 11.93
C THR A 84 -4.81 -1.07 10.86
N ALA A 85 -3.58 -0.83 10.39
CA ALA A 85 -3.30 0.01 9.24
C ALA A 85 -4.06 -0.47 7.99
N ALA A 86 -4.04 -1.77 7.74
CA ALA A 86 -4.82 -2.38 6.65
C ALA A 86 -6.33 -2.23 6.87
N ALA A 87 -6.81 -2.51 8.10
CA ALA A 87 -8.23 -2.41 8.45
C ALA A 87 -8.79 -0.99 8.28
N ASN A 88 -8.00 0.04 8.57
CA ASN A 88 -8.40 1.44 8.41
C ASN A 88 -8.65 1.86 6.94
N LEU A 89 -8.17 1.09 5.97
CA LEU A 89 -8.44 1.35 4.55
C LEU A 89 -9.81 0.85 4.11
N TYR A 90 -10.48 -0.01 4.91
CA TYR A 90 -11.69 -0.70 4.49
C TYR A 90 -12.82 0.23 4.00
N PRO A 91 -13.14 1.36 4.67
CA PRO A 91 -14.16 2.28 4.18
C PRO A 91 -13.86 2.83 2.78
N ALA A 92 -12.60 3.18 2.51
CA ALA A 92 -12.20 3.70 1.20
C ALA A 92 -12.19 2.60 0.11
N ILE A 93 -11.85 1.35 0.49
CA ILE A 93 -11.91 0.19 -0.41
C ILE A 93 -13.34 -0.09 -0.83
N ILE A 94 -14.29 -0.08 0.13
CA ILE A 94 -15.73 -0.24 -0.15
C ILE A 94 -16.18 0.84 -1.16
N GLU A 95 -15.88 2.09 -0.89
CA GLU A 95 -16.25 3.20 -1.77
C GLU A 95 -15.61 3.08 -3.16
N ALA A 96 -14.34 2.70 -3.23
CA ALA A 96 -13.64 2.48 -4.50
C ALA A 96 -14.33 1.38 -5.33
N ARG A 97 -14.66 0.26 -4.68
CA ARG A 97 -15.37 -0.87 -5.32
C ARG A 97 -16.74 -0.47 -5.83
N GLN A 98 -17.54 0.23 -5.01
CA GLN A 98 -18.89 0.66 -5.36
C GLN A 98 -18.91 1.68 -6.51
N THR A 99 -17.89 2.52 -6.59
CA THR A 99 -17.79 3.59 -7.59
C THR A 99 -16.92 3.26 -8.80
N GLY A 100 -16.34 2.05 -8.85
CA GLY A 100 -15.48 1.60 -9.95
C GLY A 100 -14.16 2.35 -10.04
N VAL A 101 -13.63 2.85 -8.91
CA VAL A 101 -12.35 3.57 -8.86
C VAL A 101 -11.20 2.60 -8.61
N ASN A 102 -10.14 2.71 -9.39
CA ASN A 102 -9.00 1.80 -9.32
C ASN A 102 -8.02 2.19 -8.21
N LEU A 103 -8.14 1.55 -7.05
CA LEU A 103 -7.15 1.58 -5.98
C LEU A 103 -6.37 0.27 -5.94
N ILE A 104 -5.04 0.36 -5.81
CA ILE A 104 -4.15 -0.79 -5.64
C ILE A 104 -3.63 -0.75 -4.20
N ILE A 105 -4.05 -1.71 -3.39
CA ILE A 105 -3.76 -1.73 -1.97
C ILE A 105 -2.57 -2.65 -1.70
N LEU A 106 -1.48 -2.07 -1.21
CA LEU A 106 -0.24 -2.76 -0.85
C LEU A 106 -0.09 -2.76 0.67
N THR A 107 -0.58 -3.81 1.30
CA THR A 107 -0.45 -4.00 2.76
C THR A 107 0.76 -4.87 3.08
N ALA A 108 1.59 -4.42 4.01
CA ALA A 108 2.57 -5.31 4.61
C ALA A 108 1.89 -6.26 5.60
N ASP A 109 2.55 -7.39 5.90
CA ASP A 109 2.08 -8.32 6.92
C ASP A 109 3.24 -8.83 7.78
N ARG A 110 2.92 -9.45 8.90
CA ARG A 110 3.86 -10.22 9.69
C ARG A 110 4.12 -11.58 9.05
N PRO A 111 5.34 -12.12 9.19
CA PRO A 111 5.60 -13.47 8.71
C PRO A 111 4.78 -14.49 9.52
N PRO A 112 4.46 -15.67 8.93
CA PRO A 112 3.55 -16.66 9.54
C PRO A 112 3.92 -17.08 10.97
N GLU A 113 5.19 -17.14 11.29
CA GLU A 113 5.69 -17.49 12.64
C GLU A 113 5.33 -16.46 13.72
N LEU A 114 4.86 -15.28 13.34
CA LEU A 114 4.42 -14.24 14.27
C LEU A 114 2.89 -14.10 14.31
N TRP A 115 2.16 -14.96 13.63
CA TRP A 115 0.71 -14.98 13.71
C TRP A 115 0.25 -15.68 15.00
N GLU A 116 -0.85 -15.22 15.56
CA GLU A 116 -1.51 -15.82 16.75
C GLU A 116 -0.65 -15.95 17.99
N CYS A 117 0.50 -15.27 18.04
CA CYS A 117 1.42 -15.30 19.20
C CYS A 117 1.43 -13.97 19.99
N GLY A 118 0.47 -13.07 19.74
CA GLY A 118 0.40 -11.77 20.41
C GLY A 118 1.47 -10.76 19.95
N ALA A 119 2.07 -10.97 18.77
CA ALA A 119 3.03 -10.03 18.22
C ALA A 119 2.39 -8.67 17.93
N ASN A 120 3.13 -7.60 18.20
CA ASN A 120 2.65 -6.24 17.95
C ASN A 120 2.26 -6.02 16.49
N GLN A 121 1.11 -5.37 16.26
CA GLN A 121 0.60 -5.09 14.91
C GLN A 121 0.42 -6.35 14.03
N ALA A 122 0.06 -7.48 14.63
CA ALA A 122 -0.31 -8.69 13.93
C ALA A 122 -1.82 -8.94 14.11
N ILE A 123 -2.52 -9.09 13.02
CA ILE A 123 -3.94 -9.48 12.96
C ILE A 123 -4.11 -10.46 11.80
N VAL A 124 -5.26 -11.12 11.72
CA VAL A 124 -5.59 -11.95 10.56
C VAL A 124 -5.92 -11.03 9.38
N GLN A 125 -4.96 -10.86 8.46
CA GLN A 125 -5.14 -10.01 7.26
C GLN A 125 -5.65 -10.80 6.05
N GLN A 126 -5.51 -12.12 6.07
CA GLN A 126 -5.98 -12.97 4.98
C GLN A 126 -7.48 -12.81 4.77
N ASN A 127 -7.89 -12.60 3.52
CA ASN A 127 -9.28 -12.39 3.11
C ASN A 127 -10.00 -11.21 3.78
N MET A 128 -9.26 -10.27 4.39
CA MET A 128 -9.86 -9.11 5.07
C MET A 128 -10.80 -8.30 4.15
N PHE A 129 -10.53 -8.27 2.86
CA PHE A 129 -11.28 -7.52 1.86
C PHE A 129 -12.03 -8.42 0.87
N ALA A 130 -12.34 -9.67 1.25
CA ALA A 130 -12.81 -10.71 0.34
C ALA A 130 -14.05 -10.34 -0.50
N ASP A 131 -14.93 -9.52 0.04
CA ASP A 131 -16.18 -9.12 -0.64
C ASP A 131 -16.03 -7.85 -1.51
N TYR A 132 -14.84 -7.23 -1.49
CA TYR A 132 -14.60 -5.91 -2.10
C TYR A 132 -13.34 -5.81 -2.97
#